data_cd35104d6137c8cf5f8d1f1c47159e61
#
_entry.id   cd35104d6137c8cf5f8d1f1c47159e61
#
_cell.length_a   1.000
_cell.length_b   1.000
_cell.length_c   1.000
_cell.angle_alpha   90.00
_cell.angle_beta   90.00
_cell.angle_gamma   90.00
#
_symmetry.space_group_name_H-M   'P 1'
#
loop_
_entity.id
_entity.type
_entity.pdbx_description
1 polymer ?
#
loop_
_entity_poly.entity_id
_entity_poly.type
_entity_poly.pdbx_seq_one_letter_code
_entity_poly.pdbx_strand_id
1 'polypeptide(L)'
;MMKNYVKSFIEGVIPPYEFLTATENNPEIFDWLQSVVPADKVFHKCRVHVNDTGQNAHVIETVSYDVRLAVNTLKEFCRGQTWCTYYYVHREISDLWKTAFPHDDLVISESIKERFFFELEAVPRYVGGKDIYKYGILDEIIDAIPRDRAEAERKQMCRELVCKAFHLDETNPPLWRREAEWPLGVNHKPMKFLYQNKKEDKYVYYFEDVETEELITICQ
;
A
#
# COMPACT_ATOMS: atom_id res chain seq x y z
N MET A 1 -10.04 19.63 14.89
CA MET A 1 -10.27 18.19 14.74
C MET A 1 -9.35 17.62 13.66
N MET A 2 -9.38 18.09 12.40
CA MET A 2 -8.59 17.59 11.27
C MET A 2 -7.07 17.59 11.51
N LYS A 3 -6.51 18.71 12.04
CA LYS A 3 -5.09 18.82 12.38
C LYS A 3 -4.61 17.65 13.28
N ASN A 4 -5.34 17.37 14.37
CA ASN A 4 -4.95 16.32 15.31
C ASN A 4 -5.05 14.92 14.65
N TYR A 5 -6.03 14.69 13.80
CA TYR A 5 -6.21 13.43 13.09
C TYR A 5 -5.01 13.14 12.16
N VAL A 6 -4.65 14.11 11.31
CA VAL A 6 -3.49 13.98 10.42
C VAL A 6 -2.19 13.83 11.21
N LYS A 7 -2.03 14.60 12.32
CA LYS A 7 -0.86 14.46 13.20
C LYS A 7 -0.76 13.05 13.77
N SER A 8 -1.86 12.51 14.29
CA SER A 8 -1.89 11.14 14.84
C SER A 8 -1.52 10.07 13.81
N PHE A 9 -1.87 10.26 12.54
CA PHE A 9 -1.41 9.37 11.47
C PHE A 9 0.10 9.47 11.25
N ILE A 10 0.65 10.68 11.18
CA ILE A 10 2.11 10.88 11.00
C ILE A 10 2.90 10.30 12.17
N GLU A 11 2.38 10.41 13.38
CA GLU A 11 2.98 9.88 14.61
C GLU A 11 2.76 8.37 14.81
N GLY A 12 2.03 7.71 13.88
CA GLY A 12 1.80 6.26 13.91
C GLY A 12 0.77 5.81 14.94
N VAL A 13 -0.04 6.72 15.48
CA VAL A 13 -1.15 6.42 16.40
C VAL A 13 -2.35 5.84 15.64
N ILE A 14 -2.60 6.40 14.43
CA ILE A 14 -3.63 5.89 13.52
C ILE A 14 -2.96 4.96 12.51
N PRO A 15 -3.41 3.70 12.41
CA PRO A 15 -2.87 2.75 11.43
C PRO A 15 -3.06 3.24 9.99
N PRO A 16 -2.13 2.91 9.06
CA PRO A 16 -2.24 3.34 7.67
C PRO A 16 -3.54 2.94 6.98
N TYR A 17 -4.03 1.73 7.18
CA TYR A 17 -5.27 1.24 6.57
C TYR A 17 -6.50 2.05 7.06
N GLU A 18 -6.53 2.40 8.35
CA GLU A 18 -7.61 3.22 8.93
C GLU A 18 -7.60 4.62 8.32
N PHE A 19 -6.41 5.22 8.18
CA PHE A 19 -6.27 6.54 7.56
C PHE A 19 -6.73 6.52 6.10
N LEU A 20 -6.33 5.52 5.31
CA LEU A 20 -6.74 5.40 3.90
C LEU A 20 -8.25 5.21 3.77
N THR A 21 -8.85 4.34 4.59
CA THR A 21 -10.31 4.16 4.62
C THR A 21 -11.04 5.46 4.97
N ALA A 22 -10.51 6.22 5.94
CA ALA A 22 -11.09 7.51 6.30
C ALA A 22 -10.98 8.55 5.15
N THR A 23 -9.88 8.54 4.39
CA THR A 23 -9.72 9.46 3.25
C THR A 23 -10.66 9.14 2.09
N GLU A 24 -11.05 7.87 1.89
CA GLU A 24 -12.07 7.50 0.92
C GLU A 24 -13.44 8.08 1.27
N ASN A 25 -13.79 8.06 2.57
CA ASN A 25 -15.08 8.50 3.07
C ASN A 25 -15.14 10.01 3.35
N ASN A 26 -13.99 10.65 3.54
CA ASN A 26 -13.89 12.07 3.86
C ASN A 26 -12.78 12.77 3.06
N PRO A 27 -13.06 13.20 1.82
CA PRO A 27 -12.09 13.89 0.98
C PRO A 27 -11.68 15.28 1.53
N GLU A 28 -12.38 15.83 2.52
CA GLU A 28 -12.06 17.13 3.16
C GLU A 28 -10.67 17.12 3.81
N ILE A 29 -10.11 15.96 4.13
CA ILE A 29 -8.73 15.81 4.63
C ILE A 29 -7.74 16.44 3.64
N PHE A 30 -7.92 16.20 2.36
CA PHE A 30 -7.04 16.73 1.31
C PHE A 30 -7.26 18.22 1.06
N ASP A 31 -8.50 18.66 1.12
CA ASP A 31 -8.84 20.09 0.97
C ASP A 31 -8.27 20.89 2.15
N TRP A 32 -8.32 20.32 3.36
CA TRP A 32 -7.66 20.90 4.52
C TRP A 32 -6.13 20.94 4.34
N LEU A 33 -5.47 19.85 3.91
CA LEU A 33 -4.02 19.83 3.64
C LEU A 33 -3.64 20.92 2.65
N GLN A 34 -4.41 21.07 1.56
CA GLN A 34 -4.16 22.12 0.56
C GLN A 34 -4.34 23.53 1.13
N SER A 35 -5.25 23.72 2.08
CA SER A 35 -5.53 25.04 2.66
C SER A 35 -4.48 25.50 3.67
N VAL A 36 -3.78 24.57 4.34
CA VAL A 36 -2.81 24.91 5.39
C VAL A 36 -1.37 25.01 4.87
N VAL A 37 -1.05 24.40 3.72
CA VAL A 37 0.25 24.53 3.08
C VAL A 37 0.32 25.83 2.29
N PRO A 38 1.39 26.67 2.45
CA PRO A 38 1.53 27.87 1.67
C PRO A 38 1.50 27.62 0.16
N ALA A 39 0.65 28.36 -0.58
CA ALA A 39 0.39 28.12 -2.01
C ALA A 39 1.59 28.36 -2.92
N ASP A 40 2.56 29.15 -2.48
CA ASP A 40 3.82 29.47 -3.17
C ASP A 40 4.90 28.40 -3.00
N LYS A 41 4.63 27.36 -2.20
CA LYS A 41 5.59 26.27 -1.99
C LYS A 41 5.66 25.33 -3.19
N VAL A 42 6.89 25.00 -3.54
CA VAL A 42 7.20 24.05 -4.62
C VAL A 42 7.92 22.85 -4.01
N PHE A 43 7.43 21.67 -4.34
CA PHE A 43 8.02 20.40 -3.92
C PHE A 43 8.87 19.84 -5.06
N HIS A 44 10.03 19.31 -4.73
CA HIS A 44 10.95 18.70 -5.69
C HIS A 44 11.01 17.19 -5.43
N LYS A 45 10.75 16.39 -6.45
CA LYS A 45 10.85 14.92 -6.38
C LYS A 45 11.77 14.40 -7.47
N CYS A 46 12.59 13.43 -7.09
CA CYS A 46 13.38 12.67 -8.06
C CYS A 46 12.54 11.51 -8.60
N ARG A 47 12.34 11.46 -9.90
CA ARG A 47 11.79 10.27 -10.58
C ARG A 47 12.95 9.40 -11.07
N VAL A 48 12.90 8.12 -10.69
CA VAL A 48 13.77 7.10 -11.26
C VAL A 48 13.00 6.42 -12.39
N HIS A 49 13.45 6.58 -13.61
CA HIS A 49 12.90 5.84 -14.75
C HIS A 49 13.63 4.50 -14.85
N VAL A 50 12.89 3.41 -14.72
CA VAL A 50 13.37 2.06 -15.00
C VAL A 50 13.02 1.78 -16.47
N ASN A 51 14.01 1.45 -17.31
CA ASN A 51 13.74 1.06 -18.69
C ASN A 51 13.18 -0.37 -18.75
N ASP A 52 12.49 -0.71 -19.85
CA ASP A 52 11.83 -2.01 -20.08
C ASP A 52 12.77 -3.23 -20.04
N THR A 53 14.08 -3.02 -20.00
CA THR A 53 15.09 -4.09 -19.96
C THR A 53 15.51 -4.49 -18.56
N GLY A 54 14.93 -3.86 -17.51
CA GLY A 54 15.27 -4.15 -16.11
C GLY A 54 16.68 -3.70 -15.70
N GLN A 55 17.44 -3.10 -16.60
CA GLN A 55 18.70 -2.43 -16.28
C GLN A 55 18.37 -1.01 -15.79
N ASN A 56 18.80 -0.69 -14.59
CA ASN A 56 18.61 0.62 -13.97
C ASN A 56 19.28 1.71 -14.81
N ALA A 57 18.59 2.24 -15.80
CA ALA A 57 18.97 3.50 -16.40
C ALA A 57 18.53 4.60 -15.42
N HIS A 58 19.47 5.05 -14.60
CA HIS A 58 19.26 6.14 -13.66
C HIS A 58 19.13 7.46 -14.44
N VAL A 59 17.95 7.72 -14.94
CA VAL A 59 17.59 9.10 -15.31
C VAL A 59 16.90 9.68 -14.07
N ILE A 60 17.61 10.46 -13.30
CA ILE A 60 17.05 11.22 -12.20
C ILE A 60 16.50 12.50 -12.80
N GLU A 61 15.20 12.53 -13.02
CA GLU A 61 14.49 13.75 -13.36
C GLU A 61 13.98 14.40 -12.08
N THR A 62 14.36 15.64 -11.84
CA THR A 62 13.80 16.44 -10.74
C THR A 62 12.52 17.10 -11.26
N VAL A 63 11.37 16.61 -10.79
CA VAL A 63 10.07 17.19 -11.11
C VAL A 63 9.64 18.13 -10.00
N SER A 64 9.27 19.35 -10.36
CA SER A 64 8.75 20.36 -9.44
C SER A 64 7.22 20.31 -9.42
N TYR A 65 6.64 20.31 -8.23
CA TYR A 65 5.19 20.31 -8.00
C TYR A 65 4.78 21.50 -7.14
N ASP A 66 3.69 22.16 -7.51
CA ASP A 66 2.98 23.05 -6.59
C ASP A 66 2.16 22.24 -5.57
N VAL A 67 1.64 22.90 -4.55
CA VAL A 67 0.84 22.29 -3.49
C VAL A 67 -0.37 21.54 -4.05
N ARG A 68 -1.05 22.11 -5.06
CA ARG A 68 -2.24 21.53 -5.68
C ARG A 68 -1.90 20.21 -6.36
N LEU A 69 -0.80 20.17 -7.11
CA LEU A 69 -0.36 18.96 -7.80
C LEU A 69 0.10 17.89 -6.79
N ALA A 70 0.81 18.30 -5.72
CA ALA A 70 1.23 17.40 -4.64
C ALA A 70 0.02 16.73 -3.96
N VAL A 71 -1.01 17.51 -3.60
CA VAL A 71 -2.23 16.99 -2.97
C VAL A 71 -3.04 16.12 -3.93
N ASN A 72 -3.13 16.48 -5.23
CA ASN A 72 -3.82 15.65 -6.22
C ASN A 72 -3.11 14.31 -6.42
N THR A 73 -1.78 14.30 -6.49
CA THR A 73 -0.99 13.06 -6.56
C THR A 73 -1.24 12.18 -5.32
N LEU A 74 -1.32 12.78 -4.13
CA LEU A 74 -1.65 12.07 -2.91
C LEU A 74 -3.06 11.46 -2.93
N LYS A 75 -4.06 12.20 -3.45
CA LYS A 75 -5.42 11.67 -3.67
C LYS A 75 -5.41 10.43 -4.58
N GLU A 76 -4.64 10.45 -5.66
CA GLU A 76 -4.52 9.31 -6.57
C GLU A 76 -3.85 8.11 -5.91
N PHE A 77 -2.81 8.31 -5.10
CA PHE A 77 -2.21 7.23 -4.31
C PHE A 77 -3.21 6.60 -3.34
N CYS A 78 -3.99 7.41 -2.63
CA CYS A 78 -5.00 6.91 -1.71
C CYS A 78 -6.12 6.12 -2.41
N ARG A 79 -6.45 6.48 -3.66
CA ARG A 79 -7.41 5.75 -4.48
C ARG A 79 -6.85 4.47 -5.09
N GLY A 80 -5.58 4.48 -5.46
CA GLY A 80 -4.91 3.35 -6.08
C GLY A 80 -4.73 2.16 -5.14
N GLN A 81 -4.50 2.44 -3.85
CA GLN A 81 -4.36 1.45 -2.77
C GLN A 81 -3.50 0.24 -3.14
N THR A 82 -2.31 0.50 -3.64
CA THR A 82 -1.30 -0.54 -3.84
C THR A 82 -0.57 -0.82 -2.52
N TRP A 83 0.07 -1.99 -2.40
CA TRP A 83 0.81 -2.38 -1.21
C TRP A 83 1.89 -1.37 -0.76
N CYS A 84 2.45 -0.58 -1.68
CA CYS A 84 3.43 0.47 -1.36
C CYS A 84 2.79 1.82 -0.96
N THR A 85 1.47 1.96 -1.06
CA THR A 85 0.75 3.22 -0.86
C THR A 85 0.89 3.77 0.56
N TYR A 86 0.91 2.91 1.57
CA TYR A 86 0.99 3.33 2.97
C TYR A 86 2.22 4.18 3.26
N TYR A 87 3.38 3.69 2.89
CA TYR A 87 4.63 4.40 3.12
C TYR A 87 4.70 5.72 2.33
N TYR A 88 4.29 5.70 1.08
CA TYR A 88 4.29 6.91 0.25
C TYR A 88 3.32 7.95 0.77
N VAL A 89 2.09 7.58 1.12
CA VAL A 89 1.10 8.50 1.70
C VAL A 89 1.62 9.09 3.00
N HIS A 90 2.15 8.30 3.89
CA HIS A 90 2.71 8.76 5.16
C HIS A 90 3.85 9.76 4.94
N ARG A 91 4.79 9.46 4.05
CA ARG A 91 5.90 10.35 3.71
C ARG A 91 5.42 11.68 3.13
N GLU A 92 4.52 11.63 2.13
CA GLU A 92 4.01 12.83 1.48
C GLU A 92 3.25 13.73 2.45
N ILE A 93 2.40 13.15 3.29
CA ILE A 93 1.67 13.90 4.32
C ILE A 93 2.63 14.50 5.35
N SER A 94 3.67 13.76 5.74
CA SER A 94 4.70 14.27 6.66
C SER A 94 5.45 15.47 6.07
N ASP A 95 5.77 15.45 4.79
CA ASP A 95 6.46 16.55 4.09
C ASP A 95 5.54 17.78 3.94
N LEU A 96 4.27 17.57 3.61
CA LEU A 96 3.26 18.64 3.59
C LEU A 96 3.08 19.26 4.98
N TRP A 97 3.04 18.43 6.03
CA TRP A 97 2.92 18.90 7.40
C TRP A 97 4.11 19.76 7.83
N LYS A 98 5.34 19.29 7.62
CA LYS A 98 6.56 20.07 7.93
C LYS A 98 6.57 21.41 7.23
N THR A 99 6.02 21.47 6.02
CA THR A 99 5.92 22.70 5.25
C THR A 99 4.86 23.65 5.82
N ALA A 100 3.72 23.11 6.24
CA ALA A 100 2.62 23.90 6.81
C ALA A 100 2.92 24.36 8.26
N PHE A 101 3.61 23.52 9.02
CA PHE A 101 3.86 23.71 10.44
C PHE A 101 5.36 23.51 10.80
N PRO A 102 6.28 24.38 10.32
CA PRO A 102 7.72 24.17 10.45
C PRO A 102 8.23 24.21 11.91
N HIS A 103 7.42 24.70 12.84
CA HIS A 103 7.75 24.79 14.27
C HIS A 103 6.93 23.84 15.15
N ASP A 104 6.18 22.90 14.54
CA ASP A 104 5.44 21.89 15.30
C ASP A 104 6.40 20.76 15.68
N ASP A 105 6.43 20.40 16.98
CA ASP A 105 7.18 19.26 17.48
C ASP A 105 6.50 17.95 17.03
N LEU A 106 6.79 17.56 15.80
CA LEU A 106 6.24 16.37 15.16
C LEU A 106 7.23 15.21 15.29
N VAL A 107 6.80 14.12 15.88
CA VAL A 107 7.55 12.86 15.92
C VAL A 107 7.06 11.97 14.78
N ILE A 108 7.81 11.93 13.68
CA ILE A 108 7.47 11.06 12.55
C ILE A 108 7.69 9.59 12.96
N SER A 109 6.68 8.75 12.76
CA SER A 109 6.79 7.34 13.08
C SER A 109 7.72 6.60 12.12
N GLU A 110 8.87 6.16 12.62
CA GLU A 110 9.76 5.25 11.89
C GLU A 110 9.14 3.85 11.74
N SER A 111 8.22 3.45 12.62
CA SER A 111 7.59 2.14 12.58
C SER A 111 6.82 1.87 11.28
N ILE A 112 6.23 2.90 10.68
CA ILE A 112 5.52 2.77 9.37
C ILE A 112 6.51 2.44 8.27
N LYS A 113 7.69 3.08 8.29
CA LYS A 113 8.77 2.81 7.34
C LYS A 113 9.36 1.42 7.53
N GLU A 114 9.67 1.04 8.77
CA GLU A 114 10.18 -0.29 9.11
C GLU A 114 9.19 -1.38 8.70
N ARG A 115 7.91 -1.17 8.98
CA ARG A 115 6.86 -2.09 8.58
C ARG A 115 6.76 -2.23 7.07
N PHE A 116 6.82 -1.12 6.32
CA PHE A 116 6.81 -1.16 4.86
C PHE A 116 7.96 -1.99 4.28
N PHE A 117 9.19 -1.80 4.78
CA PHE A 117 10.34 -2.58 4.30
C PHE A 117 10.25 -4.04 4.70
N PHE A 118 9.76 -4.33 5.90
CA PHE A 118 9.50 -5.70 6.33
C PHE A 118 8.47 -6.38 5.40
N GLU A 119 7.35 -5.73 5.13
CA GLU A 119 6.30 -6.24 4.24
C GLU A 119 6.84 -6.48 2.82
N LEU A 120 7.59 -5.51 2.27
CA LEU A 120 8.21 -5.60 0.95
C LEU A 120 9.11 -6.83 0.78
N GLU A 121 9.78 -7.25 1.85
CA GLU A 121 10.73 -8.37 1.83
C GLU A 121 10.09 -9.70 2.25
N ALA A 122 9.07 -9.67 3.10
CA ALA A 122 8.45 -10.86 3.67
C ALA A 122 7.22 -11.35 2.90
N VAL A 123 6.41 -10.43 2.35
CA VAL A 123 5.20 -10.77 1.60
C VAL A 123 5.52 -11.04 0.13
N PRO A 124 5.04 -12.16 -0.44
CA PRO A 124 5.22 -12.42 -1.87
C PRO A 124 4.60 -11.31 -2.73
N ARG A 125 5.32 -10.84 -3.75
CA ARG A 125 4.90 -9.71 -4.61
C ARG A 125 3.58 -9.93 -5.36
N TYR A 126 3.16 -11.17 -5.51
CA TYR A 126 1.89 -11.53 -6.14
C TYR A 126 0.71 -11.52 -5.17
N VAL A 127 0.96 -11.25 -3.88
CA VAL A 127 -0.07 -11.06 -2.86
C VAL A 127 -0.30 -9.56 -2.65
N GLY A 128 -1.53 -9.11 -2.77
CA GLY A 128 -1.89 -7.71 -2.59
C GLY A 128 -3.23 -7.40 -3.24
N GLY A 129 -3.60 -6.15 -3.22
CA GLY A 129 -4.84 -5.65 -3.80
C GLY A 129 -5.57 -4.71 -2.85
N LYS A 130 -6.47 -3.93 -3.42
CA LYS A 130 -7.20 -2.90 -2.68
C LYS A 130 -7.89 -3.45 -1.43
N ASP A 131 -8.62 -4.55 -1.57
CA ASP A 131 -9.41 -5.11 -0.48
C ASP A 131 -8.53 -5.78 0.59
N ILE A 132 -7.39 -6.36 0.21
CA ILE A 132 -6.42 -6.92 1.14
C ILE A 132 -5.93 -5.86 2.14
N TYR A 133 -5.60 -4.65 1.64
CA TYR A 133 -5.18 -3.55 2.50
C TYR A 133 -6.36 -2.91 3.25
N LYS A 134 -7.50 -2.75 2.58
CA LYS A 134 -8.70 -2.15 3.18
C LYS A 134 -9.20 -2.91 4.41
N TYR A 135 -9.15 -4.23 4.37
CA TYR A 135 -9.58 -5.09 5.47
C TYR A 135 -8.44 -5.47 6.42
N GLY A 136 -7.23 -4.91 6.23
CA GLY A 136 -6.10 -5.09 7.13
C GLY A 136 -5.56 -6.53 7.23
N ILE A 137 -5.78 -7.35 6.20
CA ILE A 137 -5.45 -8.79 6.24
C ILE A 137 -3.94 -9.01 6.45
N LEU A 138 -3.10 -8.24 5.73
CA LEU A 138 -1.65 -8.31 5.92
C LEU A 138 -1.23 -7.70 7.27
N ASP A 139 -1.96 -6.70 7.76
CA ASP A 139 -1.72 -6.11 9.06
C ASP A 139 -1.92 -7.15 10.17
N GLU A 140 -3.01 -7.89 10.15
CA GLU A 140 -3.28 -8.97 11.11
C GLU A 140 -2.18 -10.05 11.09
N ILE A 141 -1.76 -10.47 9.89
CA ILE A 141 -0.71 -11.48 9.73
C ILE A 141 0.62 -10.98 10.30
N ILE A 142 1.03 -9.75 9.96
CA ILE A 142 2.31 -9.19 10.39
C ILE A 142 2.31 -8.92 11.90
N ASP A 143 1.20 -8.45 12.46
CA ASP A 143 1.09 -8.16 13.89
C ASP A 143 1.03 -9.43 14.76
N ALA A 144 0.63 -10.57 14.18
CA ALA A 144 0.70 -11.87 14.84
C ALA A 144 2.14 -12.42 15.01
N ILE A 145 3.14 -11.83 14.32
CA ILE A 145 4.52 -12.31 14.35
C ILE A 145 5.23 -11.75 15.58
N PRO A 146 5.82 -12.60 16.45
CA PRO A 146 6.58 -12.16 17.61
C PRO A 146 7.74 -11.22 17.24
N ARG A 147 7.81 -10.08 17.90
CA ARG A 147 8.82 -9.04 17.61
C ARG A 147 10.21 -9.37 18.18
N ASP A 148 10.29 -10.29 19.13
CA ASP A 148 11.52 -10.72 19.83
C ASP A 148 12.36 -11.74 19.02
N ARG A 149 11.87 -12.17 17.86
CA ARG A 149 12.56 -13.09 16.97
C ARG A 149 13.53 -12.38 16.03
N ALA A 150 14.54 -13.13 15.57
CA ALA A 150 15.46 -12.62 14.55
C ALA A 150 14.68 -12.24 13.27
N GLU A 151 15.13 -11.19 12.56
CA GLU A 151 14.43 -10.67 11.39
C GLU A 151 14.21 -11.73 10.29
N ALA A 152 15.21 -12.57 10.03
CA ALA A 152 15.09 -13.66 9.05
C ALA A 152 14.02 -14.68 9.45
N GLU A 153 13.92 -15.03 10.73
CA GLU A 153 12.90 -15.92 11.25
C GLU A 153 11.50 -15.27 11.14
N ARG A 154 11.39 -14.00 11.47
CA ARG A 154 10.14 -13.25 11.33
C ARG A 154 9.66 -13.19 9.88
N LYS A 155 10.55 -12.96 8.91
CA LYS A 155 10.22 -12.97 7.47
C LYS A 155 9.75 -14.35 7.02
N GLN A 156 10.40 -15.41 7.48
CA GLN A 156 9.96 -16.78 7.19
C GLN A 156 8.58 -17.08 7.78
N MET A 157 8.34 -16.73 9.04
CA MET A 157 7.02 -16.88 9.67
C MET A 157 5.93 -16.09 8.92
N CYS A 158 6.23 -14.86 8.50
CA CYS A 158 5.32 -14.04 7.70
C CYS A 158 4.94 -14.77 6.41
N ARG A 159 5.92 -15.27 5.66
CA ARG A 159 5.69 -16.01 4.42
C ARG A 159 4.80 -17.24 4.65
N GLU A 160 5.06 -18.02 5.68
CA GLU A 160 4.27 -19.21 6.02
C GLU A 160 2.81 -18.84 6.37
N LEU A 161 2.61 -17.79 7.16
CA LEU A 161 1.28 -17.30 7.51
C LEU A 161 0.52 -16.75 6.29
N VAL A 162 1.20 -16.03 5.40
CA VAL A 162 0.63 -15.55 4.13
C VAL A 162 0.26 -16.73 3.26
N CYS A 163 1.14 -17.70 3.05
CA CYS A 163 0.86 -18.90 2.26
C CYS A 163 -0.37 -19.64 2.81
N LYS A 164 -0.48 -19.76 4.12
CA LYS A 164 -1.64 -20.39 4.75
C LYS A 164 -2.92 -19.59 4.56
N ALA A 165 -2.89 -18.28 4.82
CA ALA A 165 -4.07 -17.40 4.75
C ALA A 165 -4.61 -17.26 3.32
N PHE A 166 -3.74 -17.26 2.32
CA PHE A 166 -4.07 -17.12 0.91
C PHE A 166 -4.19 -18.47 0.17
N HIS A 167 -4.09 -19.59 0.87
CA HIS A 167 -4.09 -20.94 0.29
C HIS A 167 -3.13 -21.08 -0.91
N LEU A 168 -1.90 -20.53 -0.74
CA LEU A 168 -0.93 -20.43 -1.82
C LEU A 168 -0.27 -21.76 -2.14
N ASP A 169 -0.19 -22.06 -3.43
CA ASP A 169 0.79 -22.96 -3.99
C ASP A 169 1.93 -22.12 -4.59
N GLU A 170 3.05 -22.04 -3.88
CA GLU A 170 4.22 -21.25 -4.32
C GLU A 170 4.83 -21.75 -5.64
N THR A 171 4.48 -22.97 -6.07
CA THR A 171 4.95 -23.52 -7.36
C THR A 171 4.11 -23.02 -8.53
N ASN A 172 2.91 -22.48 -8.27
CA ASN A 172 1.98 -21.96 -9.27
C ASN A 172 1.31 -20.65 -8.82
N PRO A 173 2.08 -19.58 -8.59
CA PRO A 173 1.50 -18.30 -8.17
C PRO A 173 0.81 -17.58 -9.34
N PRO A 174 -0.13 -16.66 -9.07
CA PRO A 174 -0.70 -15.81 -10.12
C PRO A 174 0.38 -14.88 -10.70
N LEU A 175 0.46 -14.83 -12.02
CA LEU A 175 1.36 -13.95 -12.76
C LEU A 175 0.58 -12.72 -13.26
N TRP A 176 0.32 -11.80 -12.34
CA TRP A 176 -0.44 -10.59 -12.63
C TRP A 176 0.19 -9.79 -13.78
N ARG A 177 -0.64 -9.39 -14.73
CA ARG A 177 -0.22 -8.49 -15.82
C ARG A 177 -0.03 -7.05 -15.34
N ARG A 178 -0.81 -6.67 -14.32
CA ARG A 178 -0.78 -5.37 -13.67
C ARG A 178 -0.48 -5.57 -12.19
N GLU A 179 -1.00 -4.71 -11.35
CA GLU A 179 -0.92 -4.87 -9.92
C GLU A 179 -1.73 -6.08 -9.44
N ALA A 180 -1.33 -6.65 -8.31
CA ALA A 180 -2.06 -7.73 -7.68
C ALA A 180 -3.47 -7.27 -7.29
N GLU A 181 -4.49 -8.06 -7.63
CA GLU A 181 -5.89 -7.81 -7.31
C GLU A 181 -6.48 -9.07 -6.65
N TRP A 182 -5.92 -9.45 -5.50
CA TRP A 182 -6.36 -10.66 -4.82
C TRP A 182 -7.80 -10.50 -4.30
N PRO A 183 -8.75 -11.35 -4.74
CA PRO A 183 -10.14 -11.23 -4.33
C PRO A 183 -10.36 -11.77 -2.93
N LEU A 184 -11.37 -11.24 -2.27
CA LEU A 184 -11.90 -11.75 -1.02
C LEU A 184 -13.24 -12.45 -1.24
N GLY A 185 -13.42 -13.57 -0.57
CA GLY A 185 -14.67 -14.29 -0.48
C GLY A 185 -15.55 -13.79 0.67
N VAL A 186 -16.46 -14.64 1.08
CA VAL A 186 -17.32 -14.42 2.24
C VAL A 186 -16.45 -14.22 3.48
N ASN A 187 -16.90 -13.38 4.41
CA ASN A 187 -16.15 -13.03 5.63
C ASN A 187 -14.81 -12.33 5.37
N HIS A 188 -14.61 -11.73 4.20
CA HIS A 188 -13.40 -11.00 3.81
C HIS A 188 -12.11 -11.84 3.90
N LYS A 189 -12.20 -13.15 3.69
CA LYS A 189 -11.05 -14.03 3.63
C LYS A 189 -10.48 -14.10 2.22
N PRO A 190 -9.14 -14.20 2.06
CA PRO A 190 -8.54 -14.36 0.74
C PRO A 190 -9.04 -15.63 0.04
N MET A 191 -9.48 -15.49 -1.20
CA MET A 191 -9.88 -16.63 -2.02
C MET A 191 -8.65 -17.43 -2.47
N LYS A 192 -8.83 -18.71 -2.72
CA LYS A 192 -7.79 -19.60 -3.24
C LYS A 192 -7.60 -19.38 -4.73
N PHE A 193 -6.37 -19.08 -5.15
CA PHE A 193 -6.02 -19.07 -6.57
C PHE A 193 -5.99 -20.50 -7.12
N LEU A 194 -6.67 -20.74 -8.25
CA LEU A 194 -6.73 -22.04 -8.90
C LEU A 194 -5.76 -22.11 -10.09
N TYR A 195 -5.96 -21.25 -11.06
CA TYR A 195 -5.12 -21.17 -12.26
C TYR A 195 -5.38 -19.87 -13.03
N GLN A 196 -4.59 -19.66 -14.05
CA GLN A 196 -4.74 -18.54 -14.98
C GLN A 196 -4.66 -19.01 -16.43
N ASN A 197 -5.35 -18.29 -17.32
CA ASN A 197 -5.31 -18.51 -18.76
C ASN A 197 -5.00 -17.20 -19.47
N LYS A 198 -4.20 -17.28 -20.53
CA LYS A 198 -4.03 -16.18 -21.47
C LYS A 198 -5.04 -16.34 -22.61
N LYS A 199 -5.92 -15.34 -22.78
CA LYS A 199 -6.86 -15.27 -23.90
C LYS A 199 -6.56 -14.00 -24.69
N GLU A 200 -6.02 -14.15 -25.91
CA GLU A 200 -5.57 -13.04 -26.76
C GLU A 200 -4.60 -12.12 -25.98
N ASP A 201 -5.01 -10.86 -25.75
CA ASP A 201 -4.21 -9.87 -24.99
C ASP A 201 -4.60 -9.74 -23.52
N LYS A 202 -5.47 -10.62 -23.02
CA LYS A 202 -5.97 -10.59 -21.63
C LYS A 202 -5.50 -11.80 -20.86
N TYR A 203 -5.26 -11.60 -19.57
CA TYR A 203 -5.09 -12.69 -18.61
C TYR A 203 -6.36 -12.82 -17.80
N VAL A 204 -6.82 -14.05 -17.63
CA VAL A 204 -7.98 -14.41 -16.81
C VAL A 204 -7.51 -15.28 -15.67
N TYR A 205 -7.74 -14.82 -14.46
CA TYR A 205 -7.36 -15.49 -13.21
C TYR A 205 -8.60 -16.07 -12.58
N TYR A 206 -8.54 -17.32 -12.12
CA TYR A 206 -9.64 -18.06 -11.53
C TYR A 206 -9.39 -18.28 -10.06
N PHE A 207 -10.36 -17.92 -9.23
CA PHE A 207 -10.32 -18.04 -7.79
C PHE A 207 -11.54 -18.77 -7.27
N GLU A 208 -11.39 -19.46 -6.15
CA GLU A 208 -12.40 -20.20 -5.43
C GLU A 208 -12.51 -19.69 -4.00
N ASP A 209 -13.71 -19.36 -3.56
CA ASP A 209 -14.00 -19.15 -2.14
C ASP A 209 -14.00 -20.50 -1.43
N VAL A 210 -13.08 -20.73 -0.50
CA VAL A 210 -12.91 -22.03 0.17
C VAL A 210 -14.09 -22.39 1.09
N GLU A 211 -14.93 -21.41 1.48
CA GLU A 211 -16.07 -21.61 2.36
C GLU A 211 -17.37 -21.92 1.58
N THR A 212 -17.54 -21.29 0.43
CA THR A 212 -18.79 -21.40 -0.36
C THR A 212 -18.62 -22.17 -1.66
N GLU A 213 -17.38 -22.49 -2.06
CA GLU A 213 -17.02 -23.10 -3.36
C GLU A 213 -17.42 -22.21 -4.55
N GLU A 214 -17.72 -20.93 -4.30
CA GLU A 214 -18.03 -19.96 -5.35
C GLU A 214 -16.78 -19.65 -6.16
N LEU A 215 -16.95 -19.63 -7.50
CA LEU A 215 -15.87 -19.32 -8.43
C LEU A 215 -16.01 -17.89 -8.94
N ILE A 216 -14.93 -17.14 -8.87
CA ILE A 216 -14.84 -15.82 -9.51
C ILE A 216 -13.69 -15.75 -10.49
N THR A 217 -13.77 -14.79 -11.41
CA THR A 217 -12.73 -14.51 -12.39
C THR A 217 -12.34 -13.05 -12.37
N ILE A 218 -11.03 -12.79 -12.48
CA ILE A 218 -10.45 -11.46 -12.64
C ILE A 218 -9.81 -11.40 -14.02
N CYS A 219 -10.09 -10.34 -14.77
CA CYS A 219 -9.52 -10.09 -16.09
C CYS A 219 -8.59 -8.86 -16.07
N GLN A 220 -7.35 -9.02 -16.51
CA GLN A 220 -6.40 -7.93 -16.67
C GLN A 220 -5.85 -7.86 -18.10
#